data_c4981f762732414892a61ed911050411
#
_entry.id   c4981f762732414892a61ed911050411
#
_cell.length_a   1.000
_cell.length_b   1.000
_cell.length_c   1.000
_cell.angle_alpha   90.00
_cell.angle_beta   90.00
_cell.angle_gamma   90.00
#
_symmetry.space_group_name_H-M   'P 1'
#
loop_
_entity.id
_entity.type
_entity.pdbx_description
1 polymer ?
#
loop_
_entity_poly.entity_id
_entity_poly.type
_entity_poly.pdbx_seq_one_letter_code
_entity_poly.pdbx_strand_id
1 'polypeptide(L)'
;LNLILQTVILAILGMAVYARLKHSMVKHAALMGSGIALHTVAIGAIMVPSLLSMGALLRKLLTSFALLTIVHATLGSIVEILGVCLVATWLSNRTNVEKCFKRKNIMRVTIALWLTELILGIFVYMMLYLPA
;
A
#
# COMPACT_ATOMS: atom_id res chain seq x y z
N LEU A 1 -4.76 15.98 1.39
CA LEU A 1 -4.75 15.19 0.14
C LEU A 1 -4.30 13.74 0.36
N ASN A 2 -3.18 13.53 1.06
CA ASN A 2 -2.65 12.18 1.31
C ASN A 2 -3.65 11.28 2.05
N LEU A 3 -4.29 11.77 3.11
CA LEU A 3 -5.27 11.00 3.88
C LEU A 3 -6.49 10.60 3.03
N ILE A 4 -6.97 11.49 2.17
CA ILE A 4 -8.08 11.21 1.25
C ILE A 4 -7.68 10.10 0.28
N LEU A 5 -6.48 10.18 -0.30
CA LEU A 5 -5.97 9.20 -1.23
C LEU A 5 -5.82 7.83 -0.58
N GLN A 6 -5.28 7.77 0.65
CA GLN A 6 -5.18 6.52 1.43
C GLN A 6 -6.56 5.92 1.74
N THR A 7 -7.55 6.76 2.06
CA THR A 7 -8.92 6.30 2.30
C THR A 7 -9.55 5.72 1.02
N VAL A 8 -9.31 6.35 -0.13
CA VAL A 8 -9.77 5.83 -1.44
C VAL A 8 -9.11 4.49 -1.75
N ILE A 9 -7.81 4.37 -1.54
CA ILE A 9 -7.08 3.10 -1.73
C ILE A 9 -7.65 2.01 -0.81
N LEU A 10 -7.92 2.32 0.45
CA LEU A 10 -8.53 1.38 1.40
C LEU A 10 -9.92 0.92 0.92
N ALA A 11 -10.74 1.83 0.40
CA ALA A 11 -12.05 1.49 -0.16
C ALA A 11 -11.92 0.56 -1.39
N ILE A 12 -10.97 0.84 -2.28
CA ILE A 12 -10.68 -0.01 -3.45
C ILE A 12 -10.23 -1.42 -3.01
N LEU A 13 -9.37 -1.51 -2.00
CA LEU A 13 -8.95 -2.79 -1.41
C LEU A 13 -10.13 -3.57 -0.85
N GLY A 14 -11.03 -2.92 -0.12
CA GLY A 14 -12.26 -3.53 0.40
C GLY A 14 -13.13 -4.08 -0.72
N MET A 15 -13.33 -3.32 -1.78
CA MET A 15 -14.07 -3.76 -2.98
C MET A 15 -13.37 -4.92 -3.69
N ALA A 16 -12.05 -4.92 -3.75
CA ALA A 16 -11.28 -6.00 -4.36
C ALA A 16 -11.44 -7.32 -3.59
N VAL A 17 -11.37 -7.26 -2.25
CA VAL A 17 -11.62 -8.43 -1.39
C VAL A 17 -13.06 -8.93 -1.56
N TYR A 18 -14.03 -8.03 -1.58
CA TYR A 18 -15.44 -8.39 -1.81
C TYR A 18 -15.64 -9.06 -3.18
N ALA A 19 -15.04 -8.53 -4.25
CA ALA A 19 -15.10 -9.13 -5.58
C ALA A 19 -14.52 -10.55 -5.59
N ARG A 20 -13.44 -10.80 -4.82
CA ARG A 20 -12.89 -12.14 -4.65
C ARG A 20 -13.86 -13.09 -3.94
N LEU A 21 -14.50 -12.63 -2.87
CA LEU A 21 -15.51 -13.44 -2.14
C LEU A 21 -16.69 -13.81 -3.01
N LYS A 22 -17.02 -12.99 -4.00
CA LYS A 22 -18.05 -13.27 -5.03
C LYS A 22 -17.50 -14.05 -6.23
N HIS A 23 -16.31 -14.62 -6.13
CA HIS A 23 -15.65 -15.38 -7.20
C HIS A 23 -15.45 -14.61 -8.51
N SER A 24 -15.48 -13.29 -8.48
CA SER A 24 -15.23 -12.43 -9.64
C SER A 24 -13.75 -12.08 -9.76
N MET A 25 -12.94 -13.02 -10.26
CA MET A 25 -11.47 -12.88 -10.29
C MET A 25 -10.99 -11.73 -11.17
N VAL A 26 -11.65 -11.45 -12.29
CA VAL A 26 -11.28 -10.34 -13.18
C VAL A 26 -11.51 -8.99 -12.49
N LYS A 27 -12.65 -8.81 -11.82
CA LYS A 27 -12.94 -7.59 -11.05
C LYS A 27 -11.95 -7.42 -9.89
N HIS A 28 -11.66 -8.52 -9.17
CA HIS A 28 -10.66 -8.52 -8.11
C HIS A 28 -9.30 -8.05 -8.63
N ALA A 29 -8.81 -8.62 -9.71
CA ALA A 29 -7.52 -8.28 -10.30
C ALA A 29 -7.47 -6.82 -10.82
N ALA A 30 -8.54 -6.35 -11.46
CA ALA A 30 -8.64 -4.96 -11.94
C ALA A 30 -8.63 -3.96 -10.77
N LEU A 31 -9.36 -4.22 -9.69
CA LEU A 31 -9.41 -3.38 -8.50
C LEU A 31 -8.05 -3.38 -7.76
N MET A 32 -7.40 -4.53 -7.63
CA MET A 32 -6.06 -4.61 -7.03
C MET A 32 -5.03 -3.84 -7.87
N GLY A 33 -5.08 -3.98 -9.19
CA GLY A 33 -4.22 -3.22 -10.11
C GLY A 33 -4.43 -1.72 -10.01
N SER A 34 -5.67 -1.26 -9.92
CA SER A 34 -6.01 0.15 -9.71
C SER A 34 -5.50 0.66 -8.37
N GLY A 35 -5.63 -0.15 -7.30
CA GLY A 35 -5.10 0.18 -5.98
C GLY A 35 -3.59 0.36 -5.99
N ILE A 36 -2.86 -0.56 -6.61
CA ILE A 36 -1.40 -0.47 -6.76
C ILE A 36 -1.00 0.76 -7.59
N ALA A 37 -1.68 1.04 -8.70
CA ALA A 37 -1.38 2.22 -9.52
C ALA A 37 -1.56 3.53 -8.72
N LEU A 38 -2.65 3.66 -7.95
CA LEU A 38 -2.86 4.81 -7.08
C LEU A 38 -1.83 4.88 -5.95
N HIS A 39 -1.43 3.75 -5.39
CA HIS A 39 -0.40 3.69 -4.36
C HIS A 39 0.97 4.12 -4.90
N THR A 40 1.33 3.67 -6.11
CA THR A 40 2.54 4.13 -6.82
C THR A 40 2.54 5.65 -6.98
N VAL A 41 1.42 6.24 -7.41
CA VAL A 41 1.27 7.70 -7.54
C VAL A 41 1.42 8.39 -6.17
N ALA A 42 0.81 7.84 -5.12
CA ALA A 42 0.92 8.38 -3.77
C ALA A 42 2.37 8.37 -3.26
N ILE A 43 3.08 7.26 -3.48
CA ILE A 43 4.51 7.16 -3.11
C ILE A 43 5.33 8.18 -3.88
N GLY A 44 5.24 8.19 -5.20
CA GLY A 44 6.09 9.03 -6.06
C GLY A 44 5.80 10.52 -5.93
N ALA A 45 4.52 10.92 -5.87
CA ALA A 45 4.12 12.33 -5.89
C ALA A 45 4.04 12.97 -4.50
N ILE A 46 3.81 12.19 -3.44
CA ILE A 46 3.57 12.72 -2.10
C ILE A 46 4.60 12.21 -1.10
N MET A 47 4.77 10.90 -0.98
CA MET A 47 5.61 10.31 0.08
C MET A 47 7.10 10.57 -0.13
N VAL A 48 7.62 10.35 -1.34
CA VAL A 48 9.04 10.57 -1.64
C VAL A 48 9.43 12.04 -1.47
N PRO A 49 8.73 13.03 -2.04
CA PRO A 49 9.03 14.43 -1.81
C PRO A 49 8.95 14.83 -0.34
N SER A 50 7.93 14.35 0.39
CA SER A 50 7.77 14.60 1.82
C SER A 50 8.94 14.03 2.63
N LEU A 51 9.36 12.81 2.36
CA LEU A 51 10.48 12.17 3.06
C LEU A 51 11.80 12.91 2.80
N LEU A 52 12.04 13.34 1.56
CA LEU A 52 13.23 14.11 1.21
C LEU A 52 13.25 15.47 1.89
N SER A 53 12.14 16.18 1.98
CA SER A 53 12.03 17.45 2.67
C SER A 53 12.20 17.33 4.19
N MET A 54 11.80 16.20 4.76
CA MET A 54 11.90 15.91 6.20
C MET A 54 13.25 15.30 6.60
N GLY A 55 14.11 14.94 5.64
CA GLY A 55 15.37 14.24 5.90
C GLY A 55 16.31 14.97 6.87
N ALA A 56 16.35 16.29 6.82
CA ALA A 56 17.13 17.10 7.77
C ALA A 56 16.53 17.11 9.18
N LEU A 57 15.21 17.08 9.28
CA LEU A 57 14.46 17.00 10.54
C LEU A 57 14.58 15.61 11.17
N LEU A 58 14.52 14.55 10.38
CA LEU A 58 14.69 13.17 10.82
C LEU A 58 16.07 12.89 11.41
N ARG A 59 17.11 13.55 10.90
CA ARG A 59 18.49 13.45 11.45
C ARG A 59 18.64 14.09 12.83
N LYS A 60 17.84 15.12 13.13
CA LYS A 60 17.86 15.80 14.44
C LYS A 60 16.97 15.12 15.48
N LEU A 61 16.02 14.32 15.04
CA LEU A 61 15.03 13.70 15.89
C LEU A 61 15.20 12.16 15.86
N LEU A 62 16.12 11.64 16.65
CA LEU A 62 16.11 10.24 17.09
C LEU A 62 14.90 9.99 18.00
N THR A 63 13.72 10.34 17.52
CA THR A 63 12.45 10.26 18.25
C THR A 63 11.62 9.10 17.74
N SER A 64 10.65 8.66 18.52
CA SER A 64 9.64 7.67 18.16
C SER A 64 8.96 7.98 16.82
N PHE A 65 8.79 9.26 16.49
CA PHE A 65 8.24 9.73 15.23
C PHE A 65 9.12 9.36 14.02
N ALA A 66 10.44 9.59 14.10
CA ALA A 66 11.36 9.25 13.02
C ALA A 66 11.38 7.74 12.76
N LEU A 67 11.42 6.94 13.83
CA LEU A 67 11.36 5.49 13.73
C LEU A 67 10.06 5.02 13.07
N LEU A 68 8.92 5.53 13.52
CA LEU A 68 7.61 5.19 12.95
C LEU A 68 7.51 5.56 11.46
N THR A 69 8.04 6.72 11.07
CA THR A 69 8.07 7.16 9.68
C THR A 69 8.94 6.24 8.81
N ILE A 70 10.10 5.82 9.32
CA ILE A 70 11.00 4.89 8.60
C ILE A 70 10.34 3.52 8.45
N VAL A 71 9.71 2.99 9.50
CA VAL A 71 9.00 1.71 9.45
C VAL A 71 7.85 1.77 8.44
N HIS A 72 7.04 2.84 8.47
CA HIS A 72 5.97 3.05 7.50
C HIS A 72 6.49 3.12 6.06
N ALA A 73 7.53 3.90 5.79
CA ALA A 73 8.13 4.01 4.45
C ALA A 73 8.72 2.67 3.95
N THR A 74 9.35 1.91 4.84
CA THR A 74 9.91 0.58 4.51
C THR A 74 8.79 -0.41 4.18
N LEU A 75 7.74 -0.47 5.00
CA LEU A 75 6.58 -1.32 4.74
C LEU A 75 5.89 -0.94 3.44
N GLY A 76 5.67 0.34 3.18
CA GLY A 76 5.09 0.83 1.92
C GLY A 76 5.90 0.39 0.71
N SER A 77 7.23 0.48 0.78
CA SER A 77 8.11 0.01 -0.30
C SER A 77 8.00 -1.50 -0.54
N ILE A 78 7.94 -2.29 0.53
CA ILE A 78 7.77 -3.75 0.43
C ILE A 78 6.42 -4.09 -0.20
N VAL A 79 5.34 -3.45 0.26
CA VAL A 79 3.99 -3.64 -0.27
C VAL A 79 3.94 -3.28 -1.75
N GLU A 80 4.57 -2.18 -2.16
CA GLU A 80 4.63 -1.75 -3.55
C GLU A 80 5.34 -2.78 -4.44
N ILE A 81 6.51 -3.26 -4.03
CA ILE A 81 7.25 -4.28 -4.78
C ILE A 81 6.42 -5.56 -4.92
N LEU A 82 5.85 -6.05 -3.84
CA LEU A 82 5.01 -7.25 -3.86
C LEU A 82 3.76 -7.06 -4.73
N GLY A 83 3.11 -5.91 -4.62
CA GLY A 83 1.92 -5.57 -5.38
C GLY A 83 2.20 -5.48 -6.89
N VAL A 84 3.27 -4.79 -7.28
CA VAL A 84 3.70 -4.69 -8.68
C VAL A 84 4.06 -6.06 -9.24
N CYS A 85 4.78 -6.89 -8.49
CA CYS A 85 5.12 -8.25 -8.90
C CYS A 85 3.86 -9.12 -9.11
N LEU A 86 2.88 -9.02 -8.21
CA LEU A 86 1.61 -9.76 -8.32
C LEU A 86 0.81 -9.32 -9.55
N VAL A 87 0.69 -8.01 -9.78
CA VAL A 87 -0.03 -7.46 -10.95
C VAL A 87 0.68 -7.82 -12.24
N ALA A 88 2.00 -7.67 -12.32
CA ALA A 88 2.79 -8.03 -13.49
C ALA A 88 2.63 -9.51 -13.85
N THR A 89 2.63 -10.38 -12.84
CA THR A 89 2.46 -11.81 -13.04
C THR A 89 1.04 -12.16 -13.49
N TRP A 90 0.02 -11.48 -12.95
CA TRP A 90 -1.34 -11.67 -13.41
C TRP A 90 -1.51 -11.22 -14.85
N LEU A 91 -0.96 -10.07 -15.24
CA LEU A 91 -0.98 -9.58 -16.63
C LEU A 91 -0.32 -10.54 -17.60
N SER A 92 0.76 -11.19 -17.21
CA SER A 92 1.48 -12.18 -18.04
C SER A 92 0.74 -13.52 -18.18
N ASN A 93 -0.16 -13.85 -17.24
CA ASN A 93 -0.82 -15.16 -17.16
C ASN A 93 -2.33 -15.06 -16.92
N ARG A 94 -3.01 -14.17 -17.64
CA ARG A 94 -4.46 -13.88 -17.45
C ARG A 94 -5.36 -15.11 -17.57
N THR A 95 -4.96 -16.11 -18.34
CA THR A 95 -5.76 -17.30 -18.62
C THR A 95 -5.50 -18.46 -17.66
N ASN A 96 -4.50 -18.37 -16.80
CA ASN A 96 -4.10 -19.48 -15.93
C ASN A 96 -4.51 -19.23 -14.47
N VAL A 97 -5.74 -19.62 -14.13
CA VAL A 97 -6.31 -19.51 -12.78
C VAL A 97 -5.51 -20.33 -11.75
N GLU A 98 -4.90 -21.44 -12.17
CA GLU A 98 -4.12 -22.31 -11.29
C GLU A 98 -2.86 -21.61 -10.77
N LYS A 99 -2.17 -20.84 -11.59
CA LYS A 99 -1.02 -20.03 -11.16
C LYS A 99 -1.42 -18.93 -10.17
N CYS A 100 -2.61 -18.37 -10.33
CA CYS A 100 -3.16 -17.40 -9.37
C CYS A 100 -3.42 -18.05 -8.00
N PHE A 101 -3.93 -19.28 -7.98
CA PHE A 101 -4.18 -20.04 -6.76
C PHE A 101 -2.89 -20.39 -5.99
N LYS A 102 -1.80 -20.71 -6.68
CA LYS A 102 -0.48 -20.97 -6.07
C LYS A 102 0.09 -19.76 -5.32
N ARG A 103 -0.36 -18.55 -5.64
CA ARG A 103 0.10 -17.29 -5.04
C ARG A 103 -0.82 -16.72 -3.97
N LYS A 104 -1.86 -17.45 -3.57
CA LYS A 104 -2.83 -16.99 -2.57
C LYS A 104 -2.18 -16.55 -1.24
N ASN A 105 -1.10 -17.22 -0.81
CA ASN A 105 -0.42 -16.89 0.44
C ASN A 105 0.35 -15.57 0.31
N ILE A 106 1.02 -15.33 -0.81
CA ILE A 106 1.70 -14.05 -1.09
C ILE A 106 0.68 -12.91 -1.14
N MET A 107 -0.47 -13.13 -1.78
CA MET A 107 -1.56 -12.13 -1.82
C MET A 107 -2.10 -11.81 -0.43
N ARG A 108 -2.28 -12.81 0.44
CA ARG A 108 -2.73 -12.62 1.82
C ARG A 108 -1.72 -11.83 2.64
N VAL A 109 -0.44 -12.17 2.53
CA VAL A 109 0.65 -11.45 3.20
C VAL A 109 0.72 -10.02 2.71
N THR A 110 0.63 -9.79 1.40
CA THR A 110 0.64 -8.44 0.82
C THR A 110 -0.51 -7.59 1.33
N ILE A 111 -1.73 -8.12 1.37
CA ILE A 111 -2.90 -7.39 1.91
C ILE A 111 -2.72 -7.08 3.40
N ALA A 112 -2.24 -8.04 4.19
CA ALA A 112 -2.00 -7.83 5.62
C ALA A 112 -0.95 -6.75 5.87
N LEU A 113 0.16 -6.77 5.14
CA LEU A 113 1.19 -5.74 5.21
C LEU A 113 0.66 -4.38 4.74
N TRP A 114 -0.15 -4.35 3.71
CA TRP A 114 -0.75 -3.10 3.21
C TRP A 114 -1.70 -2.47 4.23
N LEU A 115 -2.57 -3.27 4.85
CA LEU A 115 -3.44 -2.77 5.93
C LEU A 115 -2.62 -2.23 7.11
N THR A 116 -1.55 -2.93 7.49
CA THR A 116 -0.65 -2.49 8.57
C THR A 116 0.02 -1.16 8.19
N GLU A 117 0.50 -1.04 6.96
CA GLU A 117 1.13 0.18 6.44
C GLU A 117 0.15 1.36 6.44
N LEU A 118 -1.12 1.15 6.00
CA LEU A 118 -2.15 2.19 6.03
C LEU A 118 -2.46 2.65 7.46
N ILE A 119 -2.56 1.74 8.41
CA ILE A 119 -2.77 2.08 9.83
C ILE A 119 -1.60 2.91 10.37
N LEU A 120 -0.36 2.48 10.10
CA LEU A 120 0.83 3.22 10.48
C LEU A 120 0.86 4.62 9.83
N GLY A 121 0.46 4.72 8.57
CA GLY A 121 0.34 6.01 7.87
C GLY A 121 -0.64 6.97 8.53
N ILE A 122 -1.76 6.47 9.03
CA ILE A 122 -2.71 7.27 9.81
C ILE A 122 -2.06 7.76 11.11
N PHE A 123 -1.33 6.90 11.82
CA PHE A 123 -0.63 7.31 13.04
C PHE A 123 0.44 8.37 12.76
N VAL A 124 1.25 8.20 11.72
CA VAL A 124 2.24 9.21 11.28
C VAL A 124 1.55 10.54 10.98
N TYR A 125 0.42 10.50 10.26
CA TYR A 125 -0.37 11.70 9.96
C TYR A 125 -0.89 12.38 11.23
N MET A 126 -1.45 11.60 12.16
CA MET A 126 -1.95 12.13 13.42
C MET A 126 -0.84 12.79 14.25
N MET A 127 0.33 12.17 14.35
CA MET A 127 1.49 12.72 15.06
C MET A 127 2.02 14.00 14.42
N LEU A 128 1.85 14.16 13.11
CA LEU A 128 2.36 15.31 12.35
C LEU A 128 1.41 16.51 12.42
N TYR A 129 0.10 16.27 12.37
CA TYR A 129 -0.92 17.33 12.18
C TYR A 129 -1.85 17.55 13.37
N LEU A 130 -1.88 16.64 14.34
CA LEU A 130 -2.63 16.81 15.57
C LEU A 130 -1.67 17.13 16.71
N PRO A 131 -1.50 18.40 17.08
CA PRO A 131 -0.71 18.76 18.26
C PRO A 131 -1.34 18.15 19.51
N ALA A 132 -0.51 17.52 20.30
CA ALA A 132 -0.91 17.02 21.61
C ALA A 132 -1.31 18.17 22.54
#